data_96fbce20447929314725b8469ee83681
#
_entry.id   96fbce20447929314725b8469ee83681
#
_cell.length_a   1.000
_cell.length_b   1.000
_cell.length_c   1.000
_cell.angle_alpha   90.00
_cell.angle_beta   90.00
_cell.angle_gamma   90.00
#
_symmetry.space_group_name_H-M   'P 1'
#
loop_
_entity.id
_entity.type
_entity.pdbx_description
1 polymer ?
#
loop_
_entity_poly.entity_id
_entity_poly.type
_entity_poly.pdbx_seq_one_letter_code
_entity_poly.pdbx_strand_id
1 'polypeptide(L)'
;MVLQHTPPFTESNIFNEIRDLEVQRLNLMNMKKKGIINGVDVVIQELTKKEFKLKEQKVLEVHSYAITQTSITKNGKQVPRWQTTCGDKRPRCSSYESLIEKLYEHYFGTVMLTDYSFRTMFEAALDERIRTERPKEKTIRDYHSSYKAFISDEFGAKDIRLITPSEVKEYIQNITRELSPTKKRFYKFKGILNLVFNYACDPERRYIEMSPVPGRNKAYEKNLTPTSTKPEDKAFQPEELKLLRNHLRERIKRSKYDVNAYAMLFSSETGLREGEIPSLKWSDITDKAIHIHSQQNDEYRDGKKVYYYNPTTKNEKGVSHNGRFIPITNEIRNILDELKANQEALGIESEWVFCKENGEWITTVSYYESLYKVCKKLGLKLNNNHAFRIALNSYVYVPMGLPVTERAKLLGHSVDTNLKHYTFARTDDYLEELSEKIDAFNATERRTEREPKKGTSGYLKIIDFQKKQKNLESAKFKAL
;
A
#
# COMPACT_ATOMS: atom_id res chain seq x y z
N MET A 1 -33.82 16.48 -11.14
CA MET A 1 -33.46 17.25 -9.94
C MET A 1 -34.21 16.60 -8.77
N VAL A 2 -33.59 15.62 -8.11
CA VAL A 2 -34.18 14.88 -6.99
C VAL A 2 -33.55 15.47 -5.74
N LEU A 3 -34.36 16.18 -4.97
CA LEU A 3 -34.01 16.75 -3.67
C LEU A 3 -33.76 15.58 -2.70
N GLN A 4 -32.51 15.44 -2.26
CA GLN A 4 -32.16 14.60 -1.11
C GLN A 4 -32.67 15.30 0.15
N HIS A 5 -33.72 14.75 0.75
CA HIS A 5 -34.13 15.09 2.10
C HIS A 5 -33.18 14.41 3.08
N THR A 6 -32.34 15.20 3.74
CA THR A 6 -31.68 14.77 5.00
C THR A 6 -32.74 14.74 6.11
N PRO A 7 -32.90 13.63 6.83
CA PRO A 7 -33.89 13.54 7.91
C PRO A 7 -33.43 14.33 9.15
N PRO A 8 -34.36 14.90 9.94
CA PRO A 8 -34.03 15.63 11.16
C PRO A 8 -33.55 14.71 12.30
N PHE A 9 -32.81 15.26 13.23
CA PHE A 9 -32.07 14.63 14.35
C PHE A 9 -32.82 13.63 15.22
N THR A 10 -34.18 13.59 15.20
CA THR A 10 -35.03 12.64 15.94
C THR A 10 -35.13 11.26 15.30
N GLU A 11 -34.84 11.12 13.98
CA GLU A 11 -34.90 9.82 13.26
C GLU A 11 -33.74 8.90 13.61
N SER A 12 -32.58 9.45 14.01
CA SER A 12 -31.38 8.69 14.39
C SER A 12 -31.64 7.72 15.58
N ASN A 13 -32.61 8.02 16.44
CA ASN A 13 -32.80 7.27 17.67
C ASN A 13 -33.48 5.89 17.44
N ILE A 14 -34.49 5.80 16.57
CA ILE A 14 -35.20 4.54 16.31
C ILE A 14 -34.33 3.53 15.56
N PHE A 15 -33.53 3.96 14.56
CA PHE A 15 -32.62 3.07 13.88
C PHE A 15 -31.52 2.53 14.80
N ASN A 16 -31.08 3.34 15.76
CA ASN A 16 -30.12 2.91 16.79
C ASN A 16 -30.80 1.88 17.72
N GLU A 17 -32.07 2.09 18.12
CA GLU A 17 -32.79 1.17 18.97
C GLU A 17 -33.07 -0.17 18.28
N ILE A 18 -33.45 -0.17 17.00
CA ILE A 18 -33.64 -1.41 16.21
C ILE A 18 -32.35 -2.22 16.22
N ARG A 19 -31.20 -1.55 15.97
CA ARG A 19 -29.87 -2.19 15.94
C ARG A 19 -29.50 -2.75 17.32
N ASP A 20 -29.70 -2.00 18.39
CA ASP A 20 -29.35 -2.43 19.74
C ASP A 20 -30.17 -3.68 20.15
N LEU A 21 -31.44 -3.73 19.78
CA LEU A 21 -32.30 -4.91 19.97
C LEU A 21 -31.78 -6.11 19.16
N GLU A 22 -31.38 -5.90 17.93
CA GLU A 22 -30.80 -6.95 17.06
C GLU A 22 -29.51 -7.52 17.66
N VAL A 23 -28.60 -6.67 18.14
CA VAL A 23 -27.35 -7.09 18.80
C VAL A 23 -27.62 -7.86 20.09
N GLN A 24 -28.56 -7.38 20.92
CA GLN A 24 -28.92 -8.08 22.15
C GLN A 24 -29.51 -9.47 21.85
N ARG A 25 -30.39 -9.56 20.86
CA ARG A 25 -31.01 -10.83 20.43
C ARG A 25 -29.95 -11.83 19.94
N LEU A 26 -29.01 -11.39 19.10
CA LEU A 26 -27.93 -12.22 18.58
C LEU A 26 -26.97 -12.70 19.68
N ASN A 27 -26.64 -11.84 20.64
CA ASN A 27 -25.81 -12.21 21.79
C ASN A 27 -26.46 -13.34 22.59
N LEU A 28 -27.75 -13.23 22.89
CA LEU A 28 -28.48 -14.26 23.62
C LEU A 28 -28.59 -15.58 22.84
N MET A 29 -28.84 -15.51 21.53
CA MET A 29 -28.83 -16.69 20.65
C MET A 29 -27.49 -17.41 20.64
N ASN A 30 -26.39 -16.68 20.61
CA ASN A 30 -25.05 -17.25 20.63
C ASN A 30 -24.69 -17.86 21.99
N MET A 31 -25.03 -17.18 23.08
CA MET A 31 -24.81 -17.70 24.43
C MET A 31 -25.60 -18.99 24.65
N LYS A 32 -26.85 -19.05 24.13
CA LYS A 32 -27.65 -20.27 24.12
C LYS A 32 -27.01 -21.39 23.30
N LYS A 33 -26.57 -21.07 22.08
CA LYS A 33 -25.92 -22.04 21.19
C LYS A 33 -24.62 -22.62 21.79
N LYS A 34 -23.89 -21.80 22.56
CA LYS A 34 -22.69 -22.22 23.30
C LYS A 34 -22.98 -22.94 24.61
N GLY A 35 -24.24 -23.16 24.98
CA GLY A 35 -24.64 -23.81 26.24
C GLY A 35 -24.34 -23.00 27.50
N ILE A 36 -24.07 -21.69 27.37
CA ILE A 36 -23.70 -20.81 28.49
C ILE A 36 -24.94 -20.43 29.28
N ILE A 37 -26.10 -20.29 28.62
CA ILE A 37 -27.40 -19.96 29.24
C ILE A 37 -28.53 -20.79 28.64
N ASN A 38 -29.51 -21.15 29.51
CA ASN A 38 -30.73 -21.85 29.14
C ASN A 38 -31.95 -20.98 29.45
N GLY A 39 -33.08 -21.25 28.81
CA GLY A 39 -34.34 -20.58 29.14
C GLY A 39 -34.56 -19.17 28.58
N VAL A 40 -33.67 -18.71 27.71
CA VAL A 40 -33.73 -17.34 27.12
C VAL A 40 -34.68 -17.19 25.92
N ASP A 41 -35.37 -18.24 25.53
CA ASP A 41 -36.28 -18.23 24.36
C ASP A 41 -37.36 -17.15 24.43
N VAL A 42 -37.93 -16.95 25.59
CA VAL A 42 -38.94 -15.91 25.83
C VAL A 42 -38.34 -14.52 25.59
N VAL A 43 -37.15 -14.28 26.13
CA VAL A 43 -36.47 -12.97 25.95
C VAL A 43 -36.12 -12.73 24.50
N ILE A 44 -35.63 -13.74 23.81
CA ILE A 44 -35.32 -13.66 22.35
C ILE A 44 -36.60 -13.35 21.56
N GLN A 45 -37.72 -13.98 21.87
CA GLN A 45 -39.00 -13.70 21.23
C GLN A 45 -39.49 -12.27 21.50
N GLU A 46 -39.33 -11.77 22.73
CA GLU A 46 -39.71 -10.40 23.08
C GLU A 46 -38.84 -9.37 22.34
N LEU A 47 -37.56 -9.58 22.27
CA LEU A 47 -36.65 -8.72 21.51
C LEU A 47 -37.03 -8.71 20.02
N THR A 48 -37.31 -9.89 19.44
CA THR A 48 -37.73 -10.02 18.04
C THR A 48 -39.04 -9.26 17.78
N LYS A 49 -39.99 -9.33 18.70
CA LYS A 49 -41.26 -8.58 18.57
C LYS A 49 -41.08 -7.07 18.68
N LYS A 50 -40.21 -6.61 19.57
CA LYS A 50 -39.87 -5.18 19.68
C LYS A 50 -39.17 -4.65 18.44
N GLU A 51 -38.17 -5.36 17.98
CA GLU A 51 -37.43 -5.06 16.74
C GLU A 51 -38.39 -4.95 15.54
N PHE A 52 -39.27 -5.93 15.37
CA PHE A 52 -40.26 -5.94 14.30
C PHE A 52 -41.23 -4.74 14.37
N LYS A 53 -41.74 -4.39 15.55
CA LYS A 53 -42.65 -3.24 15.73
C LYS A 53 -41.99 -1.92 15.31
N LEU A 54 -40.72 -1.72 15.64
CA LEU A 54 -39.99 -0.50 15.25
C LEU A 54 -39.73 -0.46 13.73
N LYS A 55 -39.41 -1.59 13.12
CA LYS A 55 -39.30 -1.70 11.66
C LYS A 55 -40.63 -1.43 10.96
N GLU A 56 -41.72 -2.03 11.46
CA GLU A 56 -43.05 -1.80 10.96
C GLU A 56 -43.47 -0.33 11.04
N GLN A 57 -43.23 0.32 12.19
CA GLN A 57 -43.50 1.74 12.36
C GLN A 57 -42.76 2.56 11.29
N LYS A 58 -41.49 2.32 11.10
CA LYS A 58 -40.66 3.04 10.10
C LYS A 58 -41.12 2.81 8.66
N VAL A 59 -41.50 1.59 8.32
CA VAL A 59 -42.07 1.27 7.00
C VAL A 59 -43.39 2.02 6.79
N LEU A 60 -44.28 2.00 7.75
CA LEU A 60 -45.62 2.65 7.63
C LEU A 60 -45.54 4.18 7.59
N GLU A 61 -44.45 4.79 8.15
CA GLU A 61 -44.23 6.23 8.05
C GLU A 61 -43.92 6.68 6.60
N VAL A 62 -43.32 5.83 5.77
CA VAL A 62 -42.89 6.18 4.41
C VAL A 62 -43.62 5.44 3.29
N HIS A 63 -44.28 4.31 3.61
CA HIS A 63 -45.01 3.49 2.64
C HIS A 63 -46.39 4.04 2.35
N SER A 64 -46.60 4.61 1.16
CA SER A 64 -47.88 5.27 0.81
C SER A 64 -48.90 4.37 0.13
N TYR A 65 -48.59 3.09 -0.13
CA TYR A 65 -49.51 2.16 -0.80
C TYR A 65 -50.17 1.21 0.16
N ALA A 66 -51.39 0.78 -0.19
CA ALA A 66 -52.16 -0.18 0.64
C ALA A 66 -51.45 -1.56 0.69
N ILE A 67 -51.30 -2.10 1.89
CA ILE A 67 -50.87 -3.48 2.11
C ILE A 67 -52.15 -4.34 2.17
N THR A 68 -52.25 -5.32 1.27
CA THR A 68 -53.44 -6.17 1.14
C THR A 68 -53.09 -7.64 1.36
N GLN A 69 -54.02 -8.34 2.00
CA GLN A 69 -53.97 -9.78 2.14
C GLN A 69 -54.90 -10.44 1.13
N THR A 70 -54.36 -11.38 0.35
CA THR A 70 -55.09 -12.25 -0.56
C THR A 70 -54.81 -13.71 -0.20
N SER A 71 -55.52 -14.65 -0.81
CA SER A 71 -55.22 -16.08 -0.67
C SER A 71 -54.90 -16.68 -2.02
N ILE A 72 -54.00 -17.66 -2.04
CA ILE A 72 -53.70 -18.47 -3.22
C ILE A 72 -53.83 -19.94 -2.89
N THR A 73 -54.27 -20.74 -3.86
CA THR A 73 -54.34 -22.19 -3.69
C THR A 73 -52.99 -22.82 -4.03
N LYS A 74 -52.37 -23.48 -3.06
CA LYS A 74 -51.10 -24.23 -3.25
C LYS A 74 -51.28 -25.63 -2.70
N ASN A 75 -51.07 -26.65 -3.55
CA ASN A 75 -51.29 -28.05 -3.16
C ASN A 75 -52.67 -28.34 -2.55
N GLY A 76 -53.74 -27.75 -3.11
CA GLY A 76 -55.10 -27.93 -2.65
C GLY A 76 -55.47 -27.19 -1.36
N LYS A 77 -54.57 -26.43 -0.75
CA LYS A 77 -54.81 -25.64 0.45
C LYS A 77 -54.78 -24.15 0.16
N GLN A 78 -55.68 -23.38 0.77
CA GLN A 78 -55.65 -21.92 0.75
C GLN A 78 -54.51 -21.42 1.64
N VAL A 79 -53.56 -20.65 1.07
CA VAL A 79 -52.43 -20.05 1.81
C VAL A 79 -52.54 -18.53 1.73
N PRO A 80 -52.37 -17.79 2.83
CA PRO A 80 -52.41 -16.34 2.82
C PRO A 80 -51.24 -15.79 2.00
N ARG A 81 -51.50 -14.68 1.32
CA ARG A 81 -50.51 -13.96 0.53
C ARG A 81 -50.67 -12.48 0.78
N TRP A 82 -49.63 -11.89 1.34
CA TRP A 82 -49.51 -10.46 1.57
C TRP A 82 -48.83 -9.77 0.40
N GLN A 83 -49.37 -8.63 -0.04
CA GLN A 83 -48.83 -7.90 -1.20
C GLN A 83 -49.06 -6.40 -1.09
N THR A 84 -48.23 -5.63 -1.75
CA THR A 84 -48.37 -4.19 -1.91
C THR A 84 -47.71 -3.74 -3.22
N THR A 85 -47.76 -2.46 -3.53
CA THR A 85 -47.04 -1.82 -4.62
C THR A 85 -45.87 -1.01 -4.02
N CYS A 86 -44.70 -1.02 -4.64
CA CYS A 86 -43.55 -0.28 -4.20
C CYS A 86 -42.73 0.18 -5.41
N GLY A 87 -43.00 1.41 -5.87
CA GLY A 87 -42.53 1.89 -7.16
C GLY A 87 -43.03 0.99 -8.29
N ASP A 88 -42.16 0.54 -9.16
CA ASP A 88 -42.48 -0.37 -10.28
C ASP A 88 -42.59 -1.85 -9.85
N LYS A 89 -42.34 -2.15 -8.58
CA LYS A 89 -42.33 -3.53 -8.06
C LYS A 89 -43.62 -3.83 -7.27
N ARG A 90 -44.05 -5.09 -7.31
CA ARG A 90 -45.16 -5.62 -6.50
C ARG A 90 -44.66 -6.76 -5.62
N PRO A 91 -44.05 -6.45 -4.44
CA PRO A 91 -43.58 -7.47 -3.52
C PRO A 91 -44.74 -8.30 -2.98
N ARG A 92 -44.51 -9.59 -2.88
CA ARG A 92 -45.52 -10.60 -2.44
C ARG A 92 -44.83 -11.56 -1.47
N CYS A 93 -45.44 -11.78 -0.30
CA CYS A 93 -44.89 -12.62 0.76
C CYS A 93 -45.95 -13.53 1.35
N SER A 94 -45.53 -14.61 2.01
CA SER A 94 -46.40 -15.58 2.67
C SER A 94 -46.90 -15.09 4.06
N SER A 95 -46.19 -14.13 4.68
CA SER A 95 -46.57 -13.51 5.93
C SER A 95 -46.46 -11.98 5.86
N TYR A 96 -47.18 -11.30 6.76
CA TYR A 96 -47.11 -9.85 6.90
C TYR A 96 -45.70 -9.40 7.33
N GLU A 97 -45.11 -10.12 8.28
CA GLU A 97 -43.76 -9.86 8.79
C GLU A 97 -42.75 -9.90 7.67
N SER A 98 -42.79 -10.92 6.82
CA SER A 98 -41.89 -11.03 5.67
C SER A 98 -42.07 -9.91 4.64
N LEU A 99 -43.28 -9.37 4.53
CA LEU A 99 -43.54 -8.22 3.65
C LEU A 99 -42.96 -6.94 4.23
N ILE A 100 -43.18 -6.70 5.54
CA ILE A 100 -42.61 -5.54 6.25
C ILE A 100 -41.06 -5.55 6.20
N GLU A 101 -40.44 -6.69 6.45
CA GLU A 101 -38.95 -6.82 6.32
C GLU A 101 -38.48 -6.44 4.91
N LYS A 102 -39.12 -6.91 3.85
CA LYS A 102 -38.77 -6.52 2.46
C LYS A 102 -39.01 -5.05 2.17
N LEU A 103 -40.05 -4.45 2.73
CA LEU A 103 -40.29 -3.01 2.58
C LEU A 103 -39.27 -2.20 3.37
N TYR A 104 -38.92 -2.67 4.57
CA TYR A 104 -37.87 -2.05 5.38
C TYR A 104 -36.55 -2.06 4.64
N GLU A 105 -36.14 -3.20 4.06
CA GLU A 105 -34.98 -3.32 3.20
C GLU A 105 -35.04 -2.36 1.98
N HIS A 106 -36.22 -2.21 1.37
CA HIS A 106 -36.41 -1.35 0.22
C HIS A 106 -36.26 0.14 0.54
N TYR A 107 -36.86 0.61 1.64
CA TYR A 107 -36.86 2.03 1.98
C TYR A 107 -35.64 2.50 2.77
N PHE A 108 -35.09 1.65 3.61
CA PHE A 108 -34.03 1.99 4.55
C PHE A 108 -32.75 1.19 4.30
N GLY A 109 -32.85 0.19 3.44
CA GLY A 109 -31.73 -0.66 3.05
C GLY A 109 -30.84 -0.06 2.00
N THR A 110 -30.02 0.89 2.39
CA THR A 110 -28.70 0.94 1.80
C THR A 110 -27.93 -0.22 2.42
N VAL A 111 -28.01 -1.40 1.77
CA VAL A 111 -27.24 -2.60 2.14
C VAL A 111 -27.23 -2.85 3.66
N MET A 112 -28.39 -3.18 4.24
CA MET A 112 -28.35 -4.00 5.45
C MET A 112 -27.78 -5.33 5.00
N LEU A 113 -26.50 -5.53 5.27
CA LEU A 113 -25.87 -6.82 5.07
C LEU A 113 -26.66 -7.82 5.91
N THR A 114 -27.32 -8.78 5.29
CA THR A 114 -28.03 -9.87 5.98
C THR A 114 -27.06 -10.79 6.70
N ASP A 115 -25.77 -10.69 6.35
CA ASP A 115 -24.66 -11.42 6.92
C ASP A 115 -23.61 -10.43 7.45
N TYR A 116 -23.49 -10.35 8.78
CA TYR A 116 -22.49 -9.55 9.50
C TYR A 116 -21.20 -10.32 9.78
N SER A 117 -20.94 -11.37 9.04
CA SER A 117 -19.69 -12.11 9.18
C SER A 117 -18.48 -11.21 8.86
N PHE A 118 -17.35 -11.48 9.50
CA PHE A 118 -16.11 -10.77 9.23
C PHE A 118 -15.73 -10.82 7.72
N ARG A 119 -16.06 -11.94 7.06
CA ARG A 119 -15.84 -12.12 5.61
C ARG A 119 -16.67 -11.13 4.80
N THR A 120 -17.96 -11.05 5.06
CA THR A 120 -18.88 -10.12 4.36
C THR A 120 -18.50 -8.67 4.62
N MET A 121 -18.12 -8.34 5.86
CA MET A 121 -17.60 -7.01 6.19
C MET A 121 -16.28 -6.67 5.48
N PHE A 122 -15.42 -7.66 5.29
CA PHE A 122 -14.17 -7.46 4.55
C PHE A 122 -14.44 -7.09 3.08
N GLU A 123 -15.33 -7.82 2.40
CA GLU A 123 -15.67 -7.51 1.01
C GLU A 123 -16.34 -6.13 0.90
N ALA A 124 -17.29 -5.82 1.78
CA ALA A 124 -17.95 -4.52 1.80
C ALA A 124 -16.98 -3.35 2.08
N ALA A 125 -16.06 -3.52 3.02
CA ALA A 125 -15.04 -2.52 3.34
C ALA A 125 -14.04 -2.33 2.18
N LEU A 126 -13.68 -3.41 1.49
CA LEU A 126 -12.79 -3.35 0.34
C LEU A 126 -13.48 -2.69 -0.86
N ASP A 127 -14.75 -3.02 -1.13
CA ASP A 127 -15.57 -2.41 -2.18
C ASP A 127 -15.75 -0.90 -1.96
N GLU A 128 -15.99 -0.47 -0.73
CA GLU A 128 -16.03 0.96 -0.42
C GLU A 128 -14.70 1.64 -0.69
N ARG A 129 -13.60 1.02 -0.26
CA ARG A 129 -12.27 1.52 -0.52
C ARG A 129 -11.95 1.61 -2.01
N ILE A 130 -12.42 0.64 -2.81
CA ILE A 130 -12.27 0.65 -4.27
C ILE A 130 -13.01 1.85 -4.86
N ARG A 131 -14.22 2.14 -4.40
CA ARG A 131 -15.04 3.27 -4.88
C ARG A 131 -14.45 4.63 -4.49
N THR A 132 -13.96 4.76 -3.26
CA THR A 132 -13.49 6.03 -2.71
C THR A 132 -12.05 6.36 -3.07
N GLU A 133 -11.12 5.38 -2.92
CA GLU A 133 -9.68 5.60 -3.09
C GLU A 133 -9.14 5.17 -4.45
N ARG A 134 -9.90 4.37 -5.21
CA ARG A 134 -9.50 3.78 -6.51
C ARG A 134 -8.09 3.18 -6.46
N PRO A 135 -7.82 2.25 -5.55
CA PRO A 135 -6.51 1.63 -5.43
C PRO A 135 -6.15 0.85 -6.71
N LYS A 136 -4.83 0.71 -6.95
CA LYS A 136 -4.36 -0.12 -8.06
C LYS A 136 -4.82 -1.58 -7.86
N GLU A 137 -5.13 -2.27 -8.95
CA GLU A 137 -5.57 -3.68 -8.93
C GLU A 137 -4.63 -4.60 -8.12
N LYS A 138 -3.31 -4.39 -8.24
CA LYS A 138 -2.33 -5.09 -7.41
C LYS A 138 -2.57 -4.92 -5.91
N THR A 139 -3.00 -3.75 -5.46
CA THR A 139 -3.33 -3.49 -4.04
C THR A 139 -4.55 -4.30 -3.63
N ILE A 140 -5.57 -4.38 -4.48
CA ILE A 140 -6.78 -5.18 -4.23
C ILE A 140 -6.41 -6.67 -4.11
N ARG A 141 -5.62 -7.19 -5.04
CA ARG A 141 -5.10 -8.57 -4.99
C ARG A 141 -4.28 -8.84 -3.73
N ASP A 142 -3.47 -7.87 -3.29
CA ASP A 142 -2.69 -7.96 -2.05
C ASP A 142 -3.59 -8.07 -0.82
N TYR A 143 -4.76 -7.39 -0.79
CA TYR A 143 -5.78 -7.54 0.27
C TYR A 143 -6.37 -8.95 0.29
N HIS A 144 -6.87 -9.46 -0.85
CA HIS A 144 -7.43 -10.82 -0.92
C HIS A 144 -6.38 -11.90 -0.61
N SER A 145 -5.15 -11.76 -1.13
CA SER A 145 -4.06 -12.69 -0.83
C SER A 145 -3.70 -12.69 0.66
N SER A 146 -3.69 -11.51 1.28
CA SER A 146 -3.40 -11.39 2.71
C SER A 146 -4.58 -11.91 3.55
N TYR A 147 -5.83 -11.66 3.15
CA TYR A 147 -7.02 -12.23 3.78
C TYR A 147 -6.92 -13.76 3.78
N LYS A 148 -6.71 -14.37 2.61
CA LYS A 148 -6.56 -15.82 2.47
C LYS A 148 -5.41 -16.42 3.30
N ALA A 149 -4.33 -15.65 3.48
CA ALA A 149 -3.15 -16.12 4.21
C ALA A 149 -3.30 -16.05 5.74
N PHE A 150 -4.15 -15.16 6.25
CA PHE A 150 -4.20 -14.84 7.68
C PHE A 150 -5.56 -15.00 8.32
N ILE A 151 -6.66 -15.01 7.57
CA ILE A 151 -8.02 -15.13 8.13
C ILE A 151 -8.51 -16.55 7.89
N SER A 152 -8.69 -17.30 8.99
CA SER A 152 -9.27 -18.64 8.94
C SER A 152 -10.75 -18.59 8.59
N ASP A 153 -11.27 -19.68 8.03
CA ASP A 153 -12.71 -19.78 7.71
C ASP A 153 -13.57 -19.62 8.96
N GLU A 154 -13.12 -20.12 10.10
CA GLU A 154 -13.82 -19.98 11.38
C GLU A 154 -13.89 -18.50 11.81
N PHE A 155 -12.77 -17.77 11.78
CA PHE A 155 -12.75 -16.35 12.11
C PHE A 155 -13.53 -15.53 11.10
N GLY A 156 -13.40 -15.84 9.82
CA GLY A 156 -14.12 -15.20 8.73
C GLY A 156 -15.65 -15.38 8.82
N ALA A 157 -16.13 -16.46 9.41
CA ALA A 157 -17.57 -16.71 9.60
C ALA A 157 -18.15 -16.08 10.89
N LYS A 158 -17.33 -15.49 11.77
CA LYS A 158 -17.80 -14.85 13.00
C LYS A 158 -18.55 -13.57 12.70
N ASP A 159 -19.68 -13.36 13.37
CA ASP A 159 -20.39 -12.08 13.35
C ASP A 159 -19.52 -11.00 14.00
N ILE A 160 -19.26 -9.92 13.26
CA ILE A 160 -18.35 -8.86 13.69
C ILE A 160 -18.81 -8.16 14.97
N ARG A 161 -20.12 -8.13 15.22
CA ARG A 161 -20.74 -7.51 16.40
C ARG A 161 -20.46 -8.28 17.70
N LEU A 162 -20.06 -9.55 17.56
CA LEU A 162 -19.80 -10.48 18.64
C LEU A 162 -18.32 -10.73 18.88
N ILE A 163 -17.44 -10.17 18.05
CA ILE A 163 -16.00 -10.31 18.20
C ILE A 163 -15.52 -9.36 19.28
N THR A 164 -15.03 -9.92 20.37
CA THR A 164 -14.53 -9.16 21.51
C THR A 164 -13.05 -8.75 21.35
N PRO A 165 -12.59 -7.69 22.04
CA PRO A 165 -11.16 -7.32 22.08
C PRO A 165 -10.26 -8.46 22.56
N SER A 166 -10.72 -9.31 23.46
CA SER A 166 -9.98 -10.47 23.95
C SER A 166 -9.79 -11.51 22.86
N GLU A 167 -10.84 -11.81 22.08
CA GLU A 167 -10.74 -12.76 20.95
C GLU A 167 -9.82 -12.24 19.85
N VAL A 168 -9.88 -10.94 19.50
CA VAL A 168 -8.93 -10.36 18.52
C VAL A 168 -7.51 -10.43 19.01
N LYS A 169 -7.27 -10.15 20.29
CA LYS A 169 -5.94 -10.24 20.89
C LYS A 169 -5.41 -11.68 20.84
N GLU A 170 -6.22 -12.65 21.22
CA GLU A 170 -5.87 -14.06 21.16
C GLU A 170 -5.61 -14.51 19.72
N TYR A 171 -6.46 -14.12 18.78
CA TYR A 171 -6.28 -14.44 17.37
C TYR A 171 -4.96 -13.90 16.82
N ILE A 172 -4.61 -12.64 17.12
CA ILE A 172 -3.31 -12.05 16.75
C ILE A 172 -2.15 -12.84 17.35
N GLN A 173 -2.26 -13.25 18.63
CA GLN A 173 -1.22 -14.03 19.31
C GLN A 173 -1.02 -15.41 18.66
N ASN A 174 -2.11 -16.09 18.31
CA ASN A 174 -2.06 -17.40 17.66
C ASN A 174 -1.43 -17.28 16.24
N ILE A 175 -1.87 -16.34 15.42
CA ILE A 175 -1.28 -16.06 14.09
C ILE A 175 0.22 -15.74 14.19
N THR A 176 0.64 -14.93 15.16
CA THR A 176 2.06 -14.58 15.30
C THR A 176 2.89 -15.75 15.80
N ARG A 177 2.33 -16.63 16.61
CA ARG A 177 3.01 -17.83 17.14
C ARG A 177 3.13 -18.95 16.11
N GLU A 178 2.04 -19.22 15.40
CA GLU A 178 1.96 -20.34 14.45
C GLU A 178 2.68 -20.04 13.14
N LEU A 179 2.45 -18.84 12.56
CA LEU A 179 2.97 -18.48 11.25
C LEU A 179 4.31 -17.71 11.33
N SER A 180 4.69 -17.22 12.49
CA SER A 180 5.89 -16.37 12.68
C SER A 180 6.13 -15.42 11.50
N PRO A 181 5.14 -14.57 11.14
CA PRO A 181 5.23 -13.75 9.94
C PRO A 181 6.36 -12.72 10.07
N THR A 182 6.92 -12.28 8.94
CA THR A 182 7.79 -11.11 8.95
C THR A 182 7.01 -9.86 9.36
N LYS A 183 7.69 -8.85 9.89
CA LYS A 183 7.07 -7.59 10.31
C LYS A 183 6.18 -6.97 9.22
N LYS A 184 6.62 -7.00 7.96
CA LYS A 184 5.84 -6.51 6.81
C LYS A 184 4.54 -7.31 6.61
N ARG A 185 4.59 -8.63 6.69
CA ARG A 185 3.40 -9.49 6.55
C ARG A 185 2.44 -9.30 7.73
N PHE A 186 2.97 -9.18 8.95
CA PHE A 186 2.18 -8.88 10.13
C PHE A 186 1.39 -7.56 10.01
N TYR A 187 2.03 -6.48 9.53
CA TYR A 187 1.30 -5.22 9.33
C TYR A 187 0.29 -5.27 8.19
N LYS A 188 0.47 -6.12 7.16
CA LYS A 188 -0.57 -6.38 6.16
C LYS A 188 -1.78 -7.08 6.79
N PHE A 189 -1.55 -8.10 7.62
CA PHE A 189 -2.60 -8.77 8.40
C PHE A 189 -3.36 -7.78 9.30
N LYS A 190 -2.63 -7.01 10.10
CA LYS A 190 -3.23 -5.97 10.96
C LYS A 190 -4.00 -4.92 10.14
N GLY A 191 -3.54 -4.62 8.93
CA GLY A 191 -4.23 -3.75 7.99
C GLY A 191 -5.60 -4.28 7.57
N ILE A 192 -5.78 -5.61 7.45
CA ILE A 192 -7.09 -6.23 7.17
C ILE A 192 -8.01 -6.07 8.38
N LEU A 193 -7.53 -6.39 9.58
CA LEU A 193 -8.32 -6.21 10.80
C LEU A 193 -8.81 -4.76 10.93
N ASN A 194 -7.88 -3.80 10.74
CA ASN A 194 -8.23 -2.38 10.81
C ASN A 194 -9.22 -1.97 9.70
N LEU A 195 -9.06 -2.46 8.47
CA LEU A 195 -9.99 -2.17 7.37
C LEU A 195 -11.41 -2.56 7.75
N VAL A 196 -11.60 -3.79 8.22
CA VAL A 196 -12.91 -4.35 8.54
C VAL A 196 -13.52 -3.69 9.77
N PHE A 197 -12.77 -3.58 10.87
CA PHE A 197 -13.30 -3.02 12.10
C PHE A 197 -13.51 -1.51 12.03
N ASN A 198 -12.70 -0.76 11.28
CA ASN A 198 -12.94 0.67 11.05
C ASN A 198 -14.20 0.90 10.19
N TYR A 199 -14.41 0.06 9.16
CA TYR A 199 -15.65 0.06 8.38
C TYR A 199 -16.88 -0.18 9.26
N ALA A 200 -16.78 -1.11 10.20
CA ALA A 200 -17.87 -1.43 11.12
C ALA A 200 -18.11 -0.36 12.20
N CYS A 201 -17.09 0.40 12.58
CA CYS A 201 -17.18 1.53 13.53
C CYS A 201 -17.59 2.85 12.90
N ASP A 202 -17.72 2.91 11.57
CA ASP A 202 -18.03 4.15 10.88
C ASP A 202 -19.28 4.81 11.47
N PRO A 203 -19.27 6.14 11.74
CA PRO A 203 -20.38 6.85 12.36
C PRO A 203 -21.73 6.71 11.65
N GLU A 204 -21.73 6.47 10.34
CA GLU A 204 -22.94 6.28 9.55
C GLU A 204 -23.51 4.85 9.69
N ARG A 205 -22.64 3.85 9.94
CA ARG A 205 -23.00 2.42 10.03
C ARG A 205 -23.18 1.93 11.45
N ARG A 206 -22.19 2.25 12.33
CA ARG A 206 -22.15 1.87 13.75
C ARG A 206 -22.57 0.42 14.01
N TYR A 207 -22.06 -0.55 13.21
CA TYR A 207 -22.30 -1.97 13.50
C TYR A 207 -21.67 -2.39 14.83
N ILE A 208 -20.59 -1.71 15.23
CA ILE A 208 -19.96 -1.80 16.54
C ILE A 208 -19.58 -0.38 17.01
N GLU A 209 -19.55 -0.17 18.32
CA GLU A 209 -19.22 1.13 18.88
C GLU A 209 -17.72 1.48 18.77
N MET A 210 -16.86 0.48 18.98
CA MET A 210 -15.42 0.68 19.03
C MET A 210 -14.67 -0.50 18.42
N SER A 211 -13.58 -0.21 17.71
CA SER A 211 -12.72 -1.24 17.13
C SER A 211 -12.08 -2.12 18.23
N PRO A 212 -12.22 -3.44 18.16
CA PRO A 212 -11.61 -4.36 19.10
C PRO A 212 -10.11 -4.58 18.81
N VAL A 213 -9.56 -3.98 17.75
CA VAL A 213 -8.16 -4.19 17.36
C VAL A 213 -7.23 -3.49 18.35
N PRO A 214 -6.33 -4.22 19.03
CA PRO A 214 -5.43 -3.62 19.99
C PRO A 214 -4.46 -2.64 19.31
N GLY A 215 -4.11 -1.57 19.99
CA GLY A 215 -3.07 -0.64 19.59
C GLY A 215 -1.72 -1.32 19.34
N ARG A 216 -0.66 -0.54 19.18
CA ARG A 216 0.69 -1.09 19.02
C ARG A 216 1.12 -1.82 20.30
N ASN A 217 1.44 -3.09 20.18
CA ASN A 217 1.93 -3.90 21.30
C ASN A 217 3.24 -4.59 20.92
N LYS A 218 4.32 -4.23 21.61
CA LYS A 218 5.67 -4.81 21.41
C LYS A 218 5.71 -6.32 21.68
N ALA A 219 4.79 -6.84 22.50
CA ALA A 219 4.76 -8.29 22.81
C ALA A 219 4.48 -9.14 21.56
N TYR A 220 3.68 -8.66 20.60
CA TYR A 220 3.45 -9.39 19.36
C TYR A 220 4.68 -9.36 18.45
N GLU A 221 5.49 -8.31 18.52
CA GLU A 221 6.68 -8.16 17.68
C GLU A 221 7.79 -9.18 18.03
N LYS A 222 7.78 -9.75 19.24
CA LYS A 222 8.77 -10.77 19.67
C LYS A 222 8.65 -12.09 18.91
N ASN A 223 7.45 -12.43 18.43
CA ASN A 223 7.19 -13.68 17.71
C ASN A 223 7.34 -13.52 16.19
N LEU A 224 7.70 -12.33 15.71
CA LEU A 224 7.87 -12.10 14.28
C LEU A 224 9.23 -12.60 13.81
N THR A 225 9.25 -13.16 12.60
CA THR A 225 10.52 -13.53 11.95
C THR A 225 11.37 -12.29 11.72
N PRO A 226 12.58 -12.23 12.27
CA PRO A 226 13.49 -11.14 11.99
C PRO A 226 13.80 -11.10 10.50
N THR A 227 13.69 -9.92 9.90
CA THR A 227 14.18 -9.71 8.53
C THR A 227 15.44 -8.88 8.62
N SER A 228 16.50 -9.31 7.94
CA SER A 228 17.65 -8.44 7.79
C SER A 228 17.20 -7.13 7.17
N THR A 229 17.44 -6.06 7.90
CA THR A 229 17.08 -4.70 7.46
C THR A 229 18.29 -3.90 7.03
N LYS A 230 19.48 -4.50 7.15
CA LYS A 230 20.71 -3.83 6.76
C LYS A 230 20.66 -3.56 5.25
N PRO A 231 20.83 -2.31 4.82
CA PRO A 231 20.86 -1.97 3.39
C PRO A 231 21.95 -2.71 2.63
N GLU A 232 23.09 -2.99 3.28
CA GLU A 232 24.24 -3.72 2.72
C GLU A 232 23.83 -5.09 2.20
N ASP A 233 23.01 -5.84 2.98
CA ASP A 233 22.55 -7.18 2.59
C ASP A 233 21.56 -7.16 1.39
N LYS A 234 21.15 -5.97 0.96
CA LYS A 234 20.20 -5.77 -0.15
C LYS A 234 20.86 -5.20 -1.41
N ALA A 235 22.15 -4.89 -1.35
CA ALA A 235 22.92 -4.37 -2.46
C ALA A 235 23.80 -5.47 -3.04
N PHE A 236 23.93 -5.51 -4.37
CA PHE A 236 25.04 -6.25 -4.98
C PHE A 236 26.35 -5.64 -4.52
N GLN A 237 27.27 -6.47 -4.05
CA GLN A 237 28.61 -6.02 -3.66
C GLN A 237 29.44 -5.64 -4.89
N PRO A 238 30.47 -4.81 -4.78
CA PRO A 238 31.29 -4.37 -5.92
C PRO A 238 31.86 -5.54 -6.75
N GLU A 239 32.32 -6.60 -6.09
CA GLU A 239 32.85 -7.81 -6.72
C GLU A 239 31.75 -8.58 -7.46
N GLU A 240 30.56 -8.67 -6.88
CA GLU A 240 29.39 -9.29 -7.50
C GLU A 240 28.94 -8.50 -8.74
N LEU A 241 28.94 -7.16 -8.68
CA LEU A 241 28.65 -6.30 -9.83
C LEU A 241 29.65 -6.51 -10.96
N LYS A 242 30.93 -6.57 -10.64
CA LYS A 242 32.00 -6.83 -11.62
C LYS A 242 31.82 -8.19 -12.29
N LEU A 243 31.56 -9.23 -11.51
CA LEU A 243 31.30 -10.58 -12.02
C LEU A 243 30.05 -10.60 -12.93
N LEU A 244 28.98 -9.96 -12.50
CA LEU A 244 27.73 -9.88 -13.24
C LEU A 244 27.90 -9.12 -14.55
N ARG A 245 28.53 -7.93 -14.55
CA ARG A 245 28.80 -7.14 -15.75
C ARG A 245 29.66 -7.91 -16.76
N ASN A 246 30.72 -8.57 -16.31
CA ASN A 246 31.55 -9.40 -17.18
C ASN A 246 30.75 -10.54 -17.82
N HIS A 247 29.92 -11.22 -17.03
CA HIS A 247 29.06 -12.28 -17.56
C HIS A 247 28.06 -11.77 -18.59
N LEU A 248 27.45 -10.60 -18.36
CA LEU A 248 26.51 -9.99 -19.29
C LEU A 248 27.20 -9.56 -20.60
N ARG A 249 28.41 -8.99 -20.52
CA ARG A 249 29.20 -8.64 -21.69
C ARG A 249 29.57 -9.89 -22.55
N GLU A 250 29.89 -10.99 -21.87
CA GLU A 250 30.17 -12.27 -22.58
C GLU A 250 28.88 -12.86 -23.21
N ARG A 251 27.72 -12.69 -22.58
CA ARG A 251 26.43 -13.09 -23.16
C ARG A 251 26.14 -12.32 -24.45
N ILE A 252 26.30 -11.00 -24.39
CA ILE A 252 26.08 -10.12 -25.56
C ILE A 252 26.99 -10.55 -26.72
N LYS A 253 28.28 -10.83 -26.49
CA LYS A 253 29.21 -11.27 -27.53
C LYS A 253 28.83 -12.61 -28.17
N ARG A 254 28.19 -13.52 -27.41
CA ARG A 254 27.82 -14.86 -27.88
C ARG A 254 26.43 -14.93 -28.51
N SER A 255 25.61 -13.97 -28.24
CA SER A 255 24.23 -13.94 -28.74
C SER A 255 24.13 -13.04 -29.96
N LYS A 256 23.28 -13.43 -30.93
CA LYS A 256 22.91 -12.54 -32.03
C LYS A 256 22.21 -11.27 -31.53
N TYR A 257 21.35 -11.43 -30.51
CA TYR A 257 20.65 -10.33 -29.83
C TYR A 257 20.25 -10.75 -28.42
N ASP A 258 20.72 -10.06 -27.39
CA ASP A 258 20.37 -10.31 -25.98
C ASP A 258 19.93 -9.02 -25.29
N VAL A 259 18.75 -8.54 -25.60
CA VAL A 259 18.19 -7.31 -25.05
C VAL A 259 18.12 -7.29 -23.52
N ASN A 260 17.87 -8.46 -22.88
CA ASN A 260 17.83 -8.52 -21.42
C ASN A 260 19.21 -8.32 -20.79
N ALA A 261 20.28 -8.76 -21.47
CA ALA A 261 21.65 -8.49 -21.00
C ALA A 261 22.00 -7.00 -21.09
N TYR A 262 21.64 -6.34 -22.19
CA TYR A 262 21.78 -4.87 -22.32
C TYR A 262 20.96 -4.14 -21.24
N ALA A 263 19.71 -4.54 -21.01
CA ALA A 263 18.86 -3.95 -19.99
C ALA A 263 19.43 -4.09 -18.57
N MET A 264 20.05 -5.23 -18.25
CA MET A 264 20.71 -5.45 -16.96
C MET A 264 22.00 -4.63 -16.80
N LEU A 265 22.83 -4.53 -17.84
CA LEU A 265 24.00 -3.63 -17.84
C LEU A 265 23.57 -2.19 -17.61
N PHE A 266 22.58 -1.73 -18.37
CA PHE A 266 22.02 -0.39 -18.24
C PHE A 266 21.47 -0.13 -16.84
N SER A 267 20.77 -1.12 -16.25
CA SER A 267 20.27 -1.02 -14.88
C SER A 267 21.37 -0.91 -13.85
N SER A 268 22.50 -1.57 -14.07
CA SER A 268 23.65 -1.50 -13.16
C SER A 268 24.32 -0.12 -13.14
N GLU A 269 24.18 0.66 -14.21
CA GLU A 269 24.73 2.01 -14.34
C GLU A 269 23.74 3.12 -13.95
N THR A 270 22.43 2.87 -14.14
CA THR A 270 21.40 3.90 -13.96
C THR A 270 20.59 3.73 -12.67
N GLY A 271 20.57 2.53 -12.12
CA GLY A 271 19.72 2.20 -10.98
C GLY A 271 18.22 2.40 -11.23
N LEU A 272 17.72 2.23 -12.45
CA LEU A 272 16.30 2.36 -12.78
C LEU A 272 15.46 1.35 -12.03
N ARG A 273 14.17 1.69 -11.79
CA ARG A 273 13.21 0.71 -11.28
C ARG A 273 12.88 -0.30 -12.37
N GLU A 274 12.53 -1.51 -11.94
CA GLU A 274 12.22 -2.62 -12.86
C GLU A 274 11.16 -2.24 -13.91
N GLY A 275 10.10 -1.50 -13.52
CA GLY A 275 9.07 -1.06 -14.45
C GLY A 275 9.48 0.12 -15.35
N GLU A 276 10.51 0.88 -14.99
CA GLU A 276 11.00 2.02 -15.77
C GLU A 276 11.83 1.56 -16.98
N ILE A 277 12.46 0.38 -16.90
CA ILE A 277 13.33 -0.16 -17.94
C ILE A 277 12.55 -0.47 -19.24
N PRO A 278 11.49 -1.30 -19.22
CA PRO A 278 10.76 -1.65 -20.45
C PRO A 278 10.06 -0.47 -21.11
N SER A 279 9.71 0.56 -20.32
CA SER A 279 8.95 1.72 -20.82
C SER A 279 9.82 2.85 -21.38
N LEU A 280 11.14 2.69 -21.37
CA LEU A 280 12.05 3.69 -21.90
C LEU A 280 12.01 3.71 -23.43
N LYS A 281 11.83 4.90 -24.00
CA LYS A 281 11.80 5.12 -25.44
C LYS A 281 13.11 5.78 -25.91
N TRP A 282 13.46 5.59 -27.17
CA TRP A 282 14.59 6.29 -27.79
C TRP A 282 14.40 7.82 -27.79
N SER A 283 13.16 8.31 -27.86
CA SER A 283 12.84 9.73 -27.73
C SER A 283 13.11 10.33 -26.37
N ASP A 284 13.26 9.49 -25.31
CA ASP A 284 13.56 9.94 -23.95
C ASP A 284 15.07 10.18 -23.74
N ILE A 285 15.89 9.83 -24.72
CA ILE A 285 17.36 9.91 -24.66
C ILE A 285 17.84 11.12 -25.46
N THR A 286 18.55 12.01 -24.79
CA THR A 286 19.25 13.16 -25.40
C THR A 286 20.77 12.93 -25.35
N ASP A 287 21.52 13.87 -25.84
CA ASP A 287 23.03 13.79 -25.78
C ASP A 287 23.55 13.84 -24.33
N LYS A 288 22.82 14.44 -23.41
CA LYS A 288 23.29 14.70 -22.03
C LYS A 288 22.57 13.94 -20.97
N ALA A 289 21.31 13.56 -21.20
CA ALA A 289 20.45 13.02 -20.16
C ALA A 289 19.40 12.05 -20.69
N ILE A 290 18.93 11.19 -19.80
CA ILE A 290 17.80 10.27 -20.01
C ILE A 290 16.64 10.79 -19.17
N HIS A 291 15.49 11.00 -19.79
CA HIS A 291 14.25 11.42 -19.14
C HIS A 291 13.44 10.22 -18.67
N ILE A 292 13.32 10.02 -17.38
CA ILE A 292 12.57 8.92 -16.77
C ILE A 292 11.24 9.46 -16.25
N HIS A 293 10.17 9.24 -16.99
CA HIS A 293 8.84 9.75 -16.69
C HIS A 293 7.73 8.68 -16.74
N SER A 294 8.07 7.47 -17.19
CA SER A 294 7.11 6.40 -17.43
C SER A 294 7.48 5.09 -16.75
N GLN A 295 6.55 4.15 -16.72
CA GLN A 295 6.79 2.78 -16.26
C GLN A 295 5.85 1.79 -16.94
N GLN A 296 6.29 0.56 -17.12
CA GLN A 296 5.41 -0.56 -17.47
C GLN A 296 4.67 -1.02 -16.21
N ASN A 297 3.36 -1.11 -16.29
CA ASN A 297 2.50 -1.72 -15.28
C ASN A 297 1.87 -2.99 -15.83
N ASP A 298 1.32 -3.82 -14.95
CA ASP A 298 0.58 -5.02 -15.30
C ASP A 298 -0.81 -5.02 -14.66
N GLU A 299 -1.77 -5.62 -15.35
CA GLU A 299 -3.10 -5.94 -14.86
C GLU A 299 -3.55 -7.31 -15.39
N TYR A 300 -4.60 -7.87 -14.79
CA TYR A 300 -5.21 -9.08 -15.32
C TYR A 300 -6.50 -8.71 -16.06
N ARG A 301 -6.58 -9.12 -17.34
CA ARG A 301 -7.79 -9.07 -18.16
C ARG A 301 -8.13 -10.48 -18.59
N ASP A 302 -9.33 -10.93 -18.29
CA ASP A 302 -9.81 -12.28 -18.62
C ASP A 302 -8.86 -13.40 -18.17
N GLY A 303 -8.31 -13.28 -16.96
CA GLY A 303 -7.37 -14.24 -16.38
C GLY A 303 -5.95 -14.21 -16.96
N LYS A 304 -5.68 -13.36 -17.96
CA LYS A 304 -4.36 -13.20 -18.56
C LYS A 304 -3.68 -11.93 -18.07
N LYS A 305 -2.39 -12.03 -17.83
CA LYS A 305 -1.57 -10.88 -17.44
C LYS A 305 -1.28 -10.02 -18.67
N VAL A 306 -1.71 -8.76 -18.65
CA VAL A 306 -1.50 -7.78 -19.72
C VAL A 306 -0.60 -6.66 -19.19
N TYR A 307 0.35 -6.25 -20.01
CA TYR A 307 1.25 -5.13 -19.70
C TYR A 307 0.82 -3.88 -20.45
N TYR A 308 0.88 -2.73 -19.77
CA TYR A 308 0.53 -1.46 -20.37
C TYR A 308 1.50 -0.34 -19.99
N TYR A 309 1.60 0.63 -20.86
CA TYR A 309 2.40 1.84 -20.65
C TYR A 309 1.67 2.78 -19.68
N ASN A 310 2.39 3.19 -18.64
CA ASN A 310 1.92 4.21 -17.73
C ASN A 310 2.81 5.45 -17.85
N PRO A 311 2.27 6.62 -18.29
CA PRO A 311 3.07 7.83 -18.49
C PRO A 311 3.54 8.50 -17.21
N THR A 312 3.30 7.90 -16.04
CA THR A 312 3.73 8.43 -14.74
C THR A 312 4.55 7.41 -13.95
N THR A 313 5.53 7.87 -13.19
CA THR A 313 6.28 7.01 -12.27
C THR A 313 5.58 6.88 -10.91
N LYS A 314 6.04 5.94 -10.09
CA LYS A 314 5.38 5.57 -8.81
C LYS A 314 5.27 6.72 -7.80
N ASN A 315 6.18 7.69 -7.82
CA ASN A 315 6.33 8.72 -6.77
C ASN A 315 5.74 10.09 -7.13
N GLU A 316 5.08 10.22 -8.28
CA GLU A 316 4.55 11.50 -8.77
C GLU A 316 3.16 11.88 -8.23
N LYS A 317 2.76 11.33 -7.09
CA LYS A 317 1.56 11.79 -6.39
C LYS A 317 1.81 13.17 -5.76
N GLY A 318 1.37 14.23 -6.43
CA GLY A 318 1.23 15.56 -5.84
C GLY A 318 2.34 16.59 -6.10
N VAL A 319 3.38 16.28 -6.87
CA VAL A 319 4.41 17.26 -7.29
C VAL A 319 4.68 17.08 -8.77
N SER A 320 4.87 18.17 -9.51
CA SER A 320 4.98 18.29 -10.97
C SER A 320 5.31 16.98 -11.71
N HIS A 321 4.44 16.59 -12.64
CA HIS A 321 4.47 15.34 -13.41
C HIS A 321 5.64 15.22 -14.43
N ASN A 322 6.77 15.85 -14.19
CA ASN A 322 7.84 15.99 -15.17
C ASN A 322 8.91 14.89 -15.11
N GLY A 323 8.72 13.82 -14.33
CA GLY A 323 9.73 12.76 -14.24
C GLY A 323 11.04 13.23 -13.58
N ARG A 324 12.14 12.54 -13.92
CA ARG A 324 13.50 12.91 -13.51
C ARG A 324 14.48 12.67 -14.65
N PHE A 325 15.63 13.34 -14.56
CA PHE A 325 16.72 13.18 -15.52
C PHE A 325 17.89 12.43 -14.88
N ILE A 326 18.48 11.51 -15.63
CA ILE A 326 19.69 10.80 -15.29
C ILE A 326 20.79 11.22 -16.28
N PRO A 327 21.98 11.64 -15.83
CA PRO A 327 23.06 12.00 -16.72
C PRO A 327 23.57 10.79 -17.51
N ILE A 328 23.95 10.97 -18.75
CA ILE A 328 24.54 9.94 -19.58
C ILE A 328 26.07 9.94 -19.35
N THR A 329 26.55 8.87 -18.72
CA THR A 329 27.97 8.58 -18.60
C THR A 329 28.51 7.92 -19.89
N ASN A 330 29.84 7.86 -20.05
CA ASN A 330 30.44 7.17 -21.18
C ASN A 330 30.02 5.70 -21.27
N GLU A 331 29.92 5.01 -20.14
CA GLU A 331 29.48 3.61 -20.13
C GLU A 331 28.01 3.46 -20.53
N ILE A 332 27.13 4.33 -20.04
CA ILE A 332 25.71 4.37 -20.48
C ILE A 332 25.63 4.62 -21.98
N ARG A 333 26.41 5.56 -22.49
CA ARG A 333 26.47 5.87 -23.92
C ARG A 333 26.92 4.64 -24.74
N ASN A 334 28.02 3.99 -24.36
CA ASN A 334 28.51 2.78 -25.02
C ASN A 334 27.43 1.66 -25.06
N ILE A 335 26.72 1.44 -23.97
CA ILE A 335 25.64 0.43 -23.91
C ILE A 335 24.51 0.78 -24.89
N LEU A 336 24.09 2.04 -24.94
CA LEU A 336 23.03 2.50 -25.83
C LEU A 336 23.42 2.45 -27.31
N ASP A 337 24.60 2.91 -27.63
CA ASP A 337 25.13 2.94 -29.00
C ASP A 337 25.32 1.51 -29.55
N GLU A 338 25.89 0.61 -28.74
CA GLU A 338 26.04 -0.81 -29.11
C GLU A 338 24.68 -1.49 -29.30
N LEU A 339 23.71 -1.23 -28.41
CA LEU A 339 22.36 -1.75 -28.54
C LEU A 339 21.67 -1.23 -29.80
N LYS A 340 21.81 0.08 -30.08
CA LYS A 340 21.18 0.73 -31.23
C LYS A 340 21.76 0.17 -32.54
N ALA A 341 23.08 0.09 -32.63
CA ALA A 341 23.77 -0.49 -33.80
C ALA A 341 23.35 -1.96 -34.03
N ASN A 342 23.16 -2.73 -32.96
CA ASN A 342 22.72 -4.12 -33.04
C ASN A 342 21.26 -4.24 -33.52
N GLN A 343 20.37 -3.36 -33.09
CA GLN A 343 19.01 -3.27 -33.60
C GLN A 343 18.96 -2.92 -35.08
N GLU A 344 19.74 -1.93 -35.50
CA GLU A 344 19.83 -1.52 -36.88
C GLU A 344 20.40 -2.64 -37.79
N ALA A 345 21.44 -3.32 -37.36
CA ALA A 345 22.03 -4.47 -38.08
C ALA A 345 21.06 -5.64 -38.26
N LEU A 346 20.11 -5.78 -37.37
CA LEU A 346 19.04 -6.82 -37.41
C LEU A 346 17.74 -6.33 -38.05
N GLY A 347 17.65 -5.09 -38.47
CA GLY A 347 16.46 -4.49 -39.06
C GLY A 347 15.31 -4.36 -38.05
N ILE A 348 15.63 -4.20 -36.77
CA ILE A 348 14.61 -4.05 -35.71
C ILE A 348 14.21 -2.58 -35.62
N GLU A 349 12.98 -2.27 -36.01
CA GLU A 349 12.38 -0.95 -35.85
C GLU A 349 11.50 -0.93 -34.61
N SER A 350 11.79 -0.04 -33.67
CA SER A 350 11.03 0.11 -32.42
C SER A 350 11.21 1.50 -31.81
N GLU A 351 10.15 2.03 -31.20
CA GLU A 351 10.25 3.21 -30.36
C GLU A 351 10.91 2.91 -29.00
N TRP A 352 10.91 1.62 -28.57
CA TRP A 352 11.43 1.18 -27.29
C TRP A 352 12.94 0.90 -27.33
N VAL A 353 13.65 1.38 -26.31
CA VAL A 353 15.08 1.09 -26.16
C VAL A 353 15.30 -0.41 -25.98
N PHE A 354 14.53 -1.03 -25.10
CA PHE A 354 14.64 -2.45 -24.82
C PHE A 354 13.46 -3.20 -25.45
N CYS A 355 13.64 -3.59 -26.71
CA CYS A 355 12.64 -4.33 -27.48
C CYS A 355 13.15 -5.73 -27.85
N LYS A 356 12.22 -6.65 -28.12
CA LYS A 356 12.48 -7.96 -28.69
C LYS A 356 12.81 -7.84 -30.19
N GLU A 357 13.22 -8.93 -30.83
CA GLU A 357 13.49 -8.97 -32.28
C GLU A 357 12.28 -8.56 -33.14
N ASN A 358 11.06 -8.74 -32.63
CA ASN A 358 9.82 -8.35 -33.32
C ASN A 358 9.43 -6.87 -33.09
N GLY A 359 10.29 -6.08 -32.46
CA GLY A 359 10.02 -4.67 -32.16
C GLY A 359 9.17 -4.39 -30.92
N GLU A 360 8.54 -5.41 -30.32
CA GLU A 360 7.78 -5.23 -29.08
C GLU A 360 8.72 -5.01 -27.89
N TRP A 361 8.29 -4.20 -26.94
CA TRP A 361 9.03 -4.00 -25.69
C TRP A 361 9.20 -5.30 -24.89
N ILE A 362 10.27 -5.37 -24.10
CA ILE A 362 10.42 -6.46 -23.11
C ILE A 362 9.40 -6.29 -21.99
N THR A 363 9.12 -7.36 -21.25
CA THR A 363 8.26 -7.27 -20.08
C THR A 363 9.08 -7.29 -18.80
N THR A 364 8.56 -6.68 -17.74
CA THR A 364 9.16 -6.76 -16.39
C THR A 364 9.41 -8.21 -15.97
N VAL A 365 8.51 -9.14 -16.34
CA VAL A 365 8.67 -10.57 -16.05
C VAL A 365 9.83 -11.17 -16.82
N SER A 366 9.93 -10.93 -18.15
CA SER A 366 11.05 -11.47 -18.95
C SER A 366 12.40 -10.97 -18.47
N TYR A 367 12.46 -9.69 -18.10
CA TYR A 367 13.64 -9.07 -17.50
C TYR A 367 14.00 -9.73 -16.16
N TYR A 368 13.02 -9.84 -15.23
CA TYR A 368 13.22 -10.45 -13.92
C TYR A 368 13.69 -11.91 -14.02
N GLU A 369 13.03 -12.71 -14.85
CA GLU A 369 13.42 -14.12 -15.07
C GLU A 369 14.84 -14.26 -15.61
N SER A 370 15.23 -13.37 -16.53
CA SER A 370 16.61 -13.34 -17.06
C SER A 370 17.61 -12.98 -15.95
N LEU A 371 17.33 -11.95 -15.16
CA LEU A 371 18.17 -11.56 -14.03
C LEU A 371 18.29 -12.68 -13.00
N TYR A 372 17.16 -13.32 -12.64
CA TYR A 372 17.15 -14.46 -11.73
C TYR A 372 18.04 -15.62 -12.22
N LYS A 373 17.91 -15.99 -13.50
CA LYS A 373 18.73 -17.04 -14.10
C LYS A 373 20.24 -16.71 -14.06
N VAL A 374 20.59 -15.47 -14.34
CA VAL A 374 21.99 -15.01 -14.30
C VAL A 374 22.52 -15.05 -12.86
N CYS A 375 21.80 -14.47 -11.91
CA CYS A 375 22.23 -14.46 -10.52
C CYS A 375 22.38 -15.89 -9.96
N LYS A 376 21.42 -16.78 -10.26
CA LYS A 376 21.51 -18.18 -9.87
C LYS A 376 22.72 -18.88 -10.47
N LYS A 377 23.02 -18.65 -11.74
CA LYS A 377 24.20 -19.22 -12.43
C LYS A 377 25.51 -18.76 -11.80
N LEU A 378 25.56 -17.50 -11.37
CA LEU A 378 26.73 -16.90 -10.73
C LEU A 378 26.81 -17.15 -9.21
N GLY A 379 25.85 -17.86 -8.62
CA GLY A 379 25.81 -18.13 -7.18
C GLY A 379 25.53 -16.90 -6.33
N LEU A 380 24.93 -15.85 -6.88
CA LEU A 380 24.64 -14.61 -6.18
C LEU A 380 23.39 -14.80 -5.28
N LYS A 381 23.45 -14.26 -4.06
CA LYS A 381 22.35 -14.33 -3.10
C LYS A 381 21.15 -13.45 -3.51
N LEU A 382 21.44 -12.29 -4.08
CA LEU A 382 20.45 -11.34 -4.57
C LEU A 382 20.14 -11.61 -6.04
N ASN A 383 18.86 -11.42 -6.41
CA ASN A 383 18.37 -11.67 -7.76
C ASN A 383 17.28 -10.67 -8.17
N ASN A 384 17.34 -9.45 -7.67
CA ASN A 384 16.34 -8.42 -7.93
C ASN A 384 16.98 -7.12 -8.41
N ASN A 385 16.28 -6.41 -9.29
CA ASN A 385 16.75 -5.17 -9.88
C ASN A 385 17.03 -4.05 -8.85
N HIS A 386 16.34 -4.09 -7.71
CA HIS A 386 16.49 -3.08 -6.67
C HIS A 386 17.89 -3.07 -6.04
N ALA A 387 18.59 -4.23 -6.06
CA ALA A 387 19.95 -4.37 -5.57
C ALA A 387 20.96 -3.51 -6.34
N PHE A 388 20.79 -3.31 -7.66
CA PHE A 388 21.63 -2.39 -8.46
C PHE A 388 21.48 -0.95 -7.95
N ARG A 389 20.26 -0.55 -7.66
CA ARG A 389 19.94 0.81 -7.23
C ARG A 389 20.53 1.14 -5.86
N ILE A 390 20.49 0.19 -4.92
CA ILE A 390 21.11 0.34 -3.61
C ILE A 390 22.64 0.39 -3.76
N ALA A 391 23.20 -0.49 -4.58
CA ALA A 391 24.64 -0.52 -4.85
C ALA A 391 25.14 0.79 -5.48
N LEU A 392 24.46 1.30 -6.52
CA LEU A 392 24.79 2.57 -7.16
C LEU A 392 24.78 3.74 -6.16
N ASN A 393 23.74 3.82 -5.32
CA ASN A 393 23.67 4.86 -4.30
C ASN A 393 24.82 4.77 -3.31
N SER A 394 25.11 3.57 -2.79
CA SER A 394 26.03 3.39 -1.66
C SER A 394 27.49 3.27 -2.07
N TYR A 395 27.77 2.68 -3.24
CA TYR A 395 29.16 2.47 -3.69
C TYR A 395 29.64 3.49 -4.73
N VAL A 396 28.72 4.29 -5.30
CA VAL A 396 29.10 5.32 -6.27
C VAL A 396 28.74 6.71 -5.73
N TYR A 397 27.45 6.99 -5.50
CA TYR A 397 27.00 8.35 -5.19
C TYR A 397 27.45 8.82 -3.80
N VAL A 398 27.48 7.94 -2.81
CA VAL A 398 27.94 8.28 -1.45
C VAL A 398 29.43 8.57 -1.43
N PRO A 399 30.33 7.72 -1.98
CA PRO A 399 31.76 8.04 -2.04
C PRO A 399 32.10 9.26 -2.89
N MET A 400 31.30 9.57 -3.93
CA MET A 400 31.43 10.82 -4.68
C MET A 400 31.10 12.09 -3.87
N GLY A 401 30.60 11.94 -2.65
CA GLY A 401 30.16 13.06 -1.82
C GLY A 401 28.88 13.72 -2.31
N LEU A 402 28.06 13.02 -3.14
CA LEU A 402 26.82 13.57 -3.67
C LEU A 402 25.83 13.81 -2.52
N PRO A 403 25.28 15.03 -2.36
CA PRO A 403 24.30 15.32 -1.32
C PRO A 403 23.08 14.38 -1.38
N VAL A 404 22.51 14.03 -0.24
CA VAL A 404 21.37 13.11 -0.17
C VAL A 404 20.16 13.60 -0.96
N THR A 405 19.97 14.91 -1.06
CA THR A 405 18.92 15.54 -1.87
C THR A 405 19.09 15.27 -3.36
N GLU A 406 20.31 15.33 -3.87
CA GLU A 406 20.62 15.02 -5.26
C GLU A 406 20.51 13.53 -5.54
N ARG A 407 21.06 12.68 -4.67
CA ARG A 407 20.92 11.23 -4.75
C ARG A 407 19.46 10.80 -4.76
N ALA A 408 18.66 11.38 -3.88
CA ALA A 408 17.21 11.13 -3.80
C ALA A 408 16.51 11.54 -5.11
N LYS A 409 16.88 12.70 -5.69
CA LYS A 409 16.34 13.20 -6.96
C LYS A 409 16.70 12.29 -8.13
N LEU A 410 17.98 11.93 -8.29
CA LEU A 410 18.47 11.02 -9.36
C LEU A 410 17.75 9.66 -9.30
N LEU A 411 17.58 9.13 -8.11
CA LEU A 411 16.91 7.86 -7.89
C LEU A 411 15.37 7.96 -7.78
N GLY A 412 14.78 9.16 -7.76
CA GLY A 412 13.34 9.37 -7.62
C GLY A 412 12.82 8.83 -6.29
N HIS A 413 13.46 9.17 -5.17
CA HIS A 413 13.05 8.88 -3.80
C HIS A 413 12.76 10.16 -3.03
N SER A 414 12.09 10.03 -1.87
CA SER A 414 12.22 11.05 -0.84
C SER A 414 13.59 10.93 -0.15
N VAL A 415 14.08 12.04 0.42
CA VAL A 415 15.33 12.06 1.19
C VAL A 415 15.30 11.03 2.33
N ASP A 416 14.19 10.96 3.07
CA ASP A 416 13.98 9.98 4.14
C ASP A 416 14.08 8.53 3.65
N THR A 417 13.48 8.23 2.49
CA THR A 417 13.59 6.90 1.87
C THR A 417 15.02 6.58 1.47
N ASN A 418 15.76 7.56 0.90
CA ASN A 418 17.14 7.36 0.50
C ASN A 418 18.01 7.05 1.72
N LEU A 419 17.91 7.85 2.79
CA LEU A 419 18.69 7.64 4.02
C LEU A 419 18.39 6.29 4.68
N LYS A 420 17.12 5.96 4.86
CA LYS A 420 16.72 4.74 5.60
C LYS A 420 16.99 3.42 4.89
N HIS A 421 16.90 3.42 3.56
CA HIS A 421 16.83 2.16 2.82
C HIS A 421 17.92 1.97 1.77
N TYR A 422 18.64 3.02 1.40
CA TYR A 422 19.59 3.00 0.30
C TYR A 422 20.98 3.48 0.67
N THR A 423 21.14 4.10 1.83
CA THR A 423 22.42 4.66 2.25
C THR A 423 23.04 3.80 3.32
N PHE A 424 24.22 3.28 3.05
CA PHE A 424 25.14 2.78 4.06
C PHE A 424 26.54 3.25 3.69
N ALA A 425 27.35 3.57 4.70
CA ALA A 425 28.74 3.89 4.56
C ALA A 425 29.57 2.71 5.07
N ARG A 426 30.58 2.28 4.33
CA ARG A 426 31.63 1.45 4.89
C ARG A 426 32.46 2.34 5.79
N THR A 427 32.39 2.05 7.08
CA THR A 427 33.04 2.92 8.09
C THR A 427 34.55 2.89 7.98
N ASP A 428 35.13 1.75 7.56
CA ASP A 428 36.57 1.53 7.65
C ASP A 428 37.35 2.22 6.50
N ASP A 429 36.79 2.20 5.27
CA ASP A 429 37.42 2.86 4.13
C ASP A 429 37.19 4.40 4.10
N TYR A 430 36.23 4.88 4.88
CA TYR A 430 35.80 6.28 4.91
C TYR A 430 36.52 7.09 6.01
N LEU A 431 37.02 6.43 7.05
CA LEU A 431 37.65 7.15 8.17
C LEU A 431 38.96 7.80 7.81
N GLU A 432 39.81 7.15 6.97
CA GLU A 432 41.06 7.72 6.46
C GLU A 432 40.75 8.93 5.59
N GLU A 433 39.89 8.77 4.58
CA GLU A 433 39.49 9.84 3.67
C GLU A 433 38.83 11.02 4.40
N LEU A 434 37.99 10.74 5.43
CA LEU A 434 37.37 11.74 6.26
C LEU A 434 38.42 12.50 7.10
N SER A 435 39.38 11.77 7.67
CA SER A 435 40.47 12.37 8.43
C SER A 435 41.28 13.32 7.54
N GLU A 436 41.66 12.88 6.35
CA GLU A 436 42.37 13.73 5.37
C GLU A 436 41.56 14.99 4.97
N LYS A 437 40.26 14.85 4.75
CA LYS A 437 39.36 15.98 4.43
C LYS A 437 39.24 16.96 5.59
N ILE A 438 39.12 16.46 6.83
CA ILE A 438 39.09 17.29 8.04
C ILE A 438 40.42 18.02 8.20
N ASP A 439 41.53 17.36 8.01
CA ASP A 439 42.85 17.97 8.12
C ASP A 439 43.10 19.03 7.04
N ALA A 440 42.67 18.74 5.80
CA ALA A 440 42.71 19.71 4.71
C ALA A 440 41.87 20.94 4.96
N PHE A 441 40.63 20.75 5.48
CA PHE A 441 39.73 21.83 5.87
C PHE A 441 40.37 22.69 6.99
N ASN A 442 40.88 22.06 8.03
CA ASN A 442 41.51 22.72 9.16
C ASN A 442 42.80 23.48 8.71
N ALA A 443 43.58 22.93 7.77
CA ALA A 443 44.73 23.58 7.21
C ALA A 443 44.35 24.84 6.41
N THR A 444 43.23 24.82 5.72
CA THR A 444 42.71 25.95 4.95
C THR A 444 42.22 27.06 5.88
N GLU A 445 41.51 26.74 6.93
CA GLU A 445 41.08 27.73 7.95
C GLU A 445 42.24 28.35 8.70
N ARG A 446 43.26 27.56 9.08
CA ARG A 446 44.49 28.10 9.71
C ARG A 446 45.29 28.99 8.78
N ARG A 447 45.22 28.81 7.44
CA ARG A 447 45.81 29.75 6.46
C ARG A 447 45.03 31.06 6.39
N THR A 448 43.73 31.02 6.43
CA THR A 448 42.86 32.24 6.42
C THR A 448 42.96 33.06 7.71
N GLU A 449 43.30 32.44 8.84
CA GLU A 449 43.58 33.14 10.11
C GLU A 449 44.94 33.78 10.16
N ARG A 450 45.92 33.33 9.36
CA ARG A 450 47.27 33.89 9.30
C ARG A 450 47.45 35.07 8.33
N GLU A 451 46.52 35.35 7.45
CA GLU A 451 46.47 36.52 6.60
C GLU A 451 45.44 37.51 7.14
N PRO A 452 45.87 38.64 7.81
CA PRO A 452 44.92 39.65 8.23
C PRO A 452 44.38 40.35 6.98
N LYS A 453 43.24 39.96 6.51
CA LYS A 453 42.49 40.73 5.50
C LYS A 453 42.18 42.09 6.06
N LYS A 454 42.91 43.13 5.61
CA LYS A 454 42.48 44.52 5.75
C LYS A 454 41.12 44.66 5.09
N GLY A 455 40.08 44.85 5.97
CA GLY A 455 38.77 45.27 5.53
C GLY A 455 37.64 44.24 5.49
N THR A 456 37.18 43.73 6.63
CA THR A 456 35.81 43.23 6.77
C THR A 456 35.27 43.53 8.16
N SER A 457 34.67 44.69 8.27
CA SER A 457 33.94 45.22 9.46
C SER A 457 32.71 44.35 9.86
N GLY A 458 32.42 43.25 9.12
CA GLY A 458 31.24 42.42 9.38
C GLY A 458 31.44 41.33 10.43
N TYR A 459 32.62 40.71 10.45
CA TYR A 459 32.87 39.55 11.35
C TYR A 459 33.03 39.98 12.82
N LEU A 460 33.61 41.13 13.08
CA LEU A 460 33.72 41.69 14.43
C LEU A 460 32.35 42.07 15.04
N LYS A 461 31.38 42.43 14.20
CA LYS A 461 30.00 42.72 14.65
C LYS A 461 29.25 41.47 15.10
N ILE A 462 29.53 40.30 14.51
CA ILE A 462 28.88 39.04 14.90
C ILE A 462 29.40 38.51 16.24
N ILE A 463 30.71 38.61 16.47
CA ILE A 463 31.33 38.19 17.73
C ILE A 463 30.91 39.15 18.88
N ASP A 464 30.75 40.41 18.59
CA ASP A 464 30.28 41.43 19.60
C ASP A 464 28.78 41.24 19.90
N PHE A 465 28.00 40.79 18.92
CA PHE A 465 26.58 40.46 19.09
C PHE A 465 26.41 39.22 19.96
N GLN A 466 27.18 38.17 19.72
CA GLN A 466 27.16 36.92 20.51
C GLN A 466 27.67 37.15 21.96
N LYS A 467 28.67 37.96 22.16
CA LYS A 467 29.11 38.40 23.52
C LYS A 467 28.04 39.22 24.24
N LYS A 468 27.33 40.10 23.55
CA LYS A 468 26.22 40.87 24.12
C LYS A 468 25.04 40.00 24.48
N GLN A 469 24.70 38.98 23.68
CA GLN A 469 23.63 38.03 24.03
C GLN A 469 24.01 37.15 25.25
N LYS A 470 25.21 36.61 25.33
CA LYS A 470 25.69 35.88 26.53
C LYS A 470 25.69 36.74 27.80
N ASN A 471 26.03 38.00 27.70
CA ASN A 471 26.00 38.93 28.84
C ASN A 471 24.57 39.31 29.27
N LEU A 472 23.62 39.33 28.32
CA LEU A 472 22.19 39.56 28.60
C LEU A 472 21.53 38.34 29.25
N GLU A 473 21.89 37.14 28.84
CA GLU A 473 21.42 35.91 29.48
C GLU A 473 21.98 35.73 30.89
N SER A 474 23.26 36.03 31.09
CA SER A 474 23.87 35.98 32.43
C SER A 474 23.35 37.06 33.39
N ALA A 475 22.92 38.22 32.87
CA ALA A 475 22.28 39.29 33.66
C ALA A 475 20.83 38.92 34.05
N LYS A 476 20.10 38.22 33.20
CA LYS A 476 18.75 37.71 33.50
C LYS A 476 18.74 36.58 34.53
N PHE A 477 19.82 35.79 34.61
CA PHE A 477 19.96 34.71 35.59
C PHE A 477 20.42 35.20 36.97
N LYS A 478 20.89 36.45 37.10
CA LYS A 478 21.25 37.06 38.39
C LYS A 478 20.13 37.96 38.99
N ALA A 479 19.02 38.09 38.26
CA ALA A 479 17.86 38.87 38.68
C ALA A 479 16.60 38.03 38.97
N LEU A 480 16.74 36.69 39.01
CA LEU A 480 15.81 35.70 39.53
C LEU A 480 16.45 34.99 40.72
#